data_627e13203dc3d05f0c698925c72a70dc
#
_entry.id   627e13203dc3d05f0c698925c72a70dc
#
_cell.length_a   1.000
_cell.length_b   1.000
_cell.length_c   1.000
_cell.angle_alpha   90.00
_cell.angle_beta   90.00
_cell.angle_gamma   90.00
#
_symmetry.space_group_name_H-M   'P 1'
#
loop_
_entity.id
_entity.type
_entity.pdbx_description
1 polymer ?
#
loop_
_entity_poly.entity_id
_entity_poly.type
_entity_poly.pdbx_seq_one_letter_code
_entity_poly.pdbx_strand_id
1 'polypeptide(L)'
;MFILEKPYVSELLKDTLNKMGKPILDNAVARGAFKASPTPIYTESDFVEAYNKDRTQPVYSNSENTIDWIDNNLDSGDLPRKIRLFKDKGAFRDLVRDMYPDFFYRTVKLEKLDSINAGELPIPCVIKPCVGFFSLGVHMVESIAGWQEAINAIKNEVEQIKTMYPAKVLELDNFIIEECIEGEEFAVDAYFDAEGNPVILNILGHLFASSDDVSDRCYITSTEIINKHHDDFQSLLQEIGKRAELKNFPIHIEVRTDGRGNLGVIEINPCVLRAGV
;
A
#
# COMPACT_ATOMS: atom_id res chain seq x y z
N MET A 1 11.60 -13.24 9.55
CA MET A 1 10.43 -13.92 10.12
C MET A 1 9.26 -13.79 9.15
N PHE A 2 8.25 -14.70 9.18
CA PHE A 2 7.17 -14.69 8.19
C PHE A 2 5.81 -14.81 8.85
N ILE A 3 4.84 -14.07 8.32
CA ILE A 3 3.43 -14.14 8.71
C ILE A 3 2.64 -14.43 7.44
N LEU A 4 1.99 -15.58 7.38
CA LEU A 4 1.23 -16.02 6.21
C LEU A 4 -0.26 -15.93 6.47
N GLU A 5 -1.00 -15.36 5.52
CA GLU A 5 -2.44 -15.21 5.62
C GLU A 5 -3.11 -15.37 4.25
N LYS A 6 -4.44 -15.53 4.27
CA LYS A 6 -5.27 -15.58 3.06
C LYS A 6 -5.08 -14.29 2.22
N PRO A 7 -5.41 -14.32 0.94
CA PRO A 7 -6.16 -15.39 0.25
C PRO A 7 -5.29 -16.55 -0.24
N TYR A 8 -3.98 -16.34 -0.49
CA TYR A 8 -3.17 -17.32 -1.20
C TYR A 8 -1.72 -17.38 -0.71
N VAL A 9 -1.19 -18.58 -0.59
CA VAL A 9 0.23 -18.84 -0.36
C VAL A 9 0.74 -19.72 -1.52
N SER A 10 1.59 -19.17 -2.37
CA SER A 10 2.10 -19.88 -3.56
C SER A 10 2.99 -21.08 -3.20
N GLU A 11 3.02 -22.07 -4.06
CA GLU A 11 3.93 -23.23 -3.88
C GLU A 11 5.40 -22.78 -3.86
N LEU A 12 5.76 -21.81 -4.71
CA LEU A 12 7.12 -21.23 -4.71
C LEU A 12 7.47 -20.63 -3.35
N LEU A 13 6.55 -19.90 -2.72
CA LEU A 13 6.78 -19.32 -1.38
C LEU A 13 6.93 -20.42 -0.33
N LYS A 14 6.10 -21.48 -0.37
CA LYS A 14 6.22 -22.64 0.53
C LYS A 14 7.58 -23.32 0.40
N ASP A 15 7.99 -23.61 -0.85
CA ASP A 15 9.28 -24.26 -1.13
C ASP A 15 10.45 -23.39 -0.68
N THR A 16 10.34 -22.08 -0.88
CA THR A 16 11.36 -21.11 -0.45
C THR A 16 11.49 -21.09 1.08
N LEU A 17 10.37 -20.99 1.80
CA LEU A 17 10.35 -20.98 3.26
C LEU A 17 10.88 -22.29 3.85
N ASN A 18 10.55 -23.43 3.23
CA ASN A 18 11.12 -24.73 3.61
C ASN A 18 12.65 -24.76 3.47
N LYS A 19 13.18 -24.19 2.39
CA LYS A 19 14.64 -24.10 2.17
C LYS A 19 15.31 -23.14 3.14
N MET A 20 14.65 -22.01 3.45
CA MET A 20 15.20 -21.01 4.33
C MET A 20 15.20 -21.41 5.81
N GLY A 21 14.29 -22.28 6.23
CA GLY A 21 14.13 -22.70 7.64
C GLY A 21 13.87 -21.54 8.61
N LYS A 22 13.26 -20.45 8.13
CA LYS A 22 12.98 -19.29 8.95
C LYS A 22 11.63 -19.43 9.67
N PRO A 23 11.48 -18.86 10.89
CA PRO A 23 10.25 -19.02 11.66
C PRO A 23 9.04 -18.38 10.98
N ILE A 24 7.92 -19.10 11.04
CA ILE A 24 6.60 -18.65 10.57
C ILE A 24 5.68 -18.53 11.79
N LEU A 25 4.87 -17.49 11.85
CA LEU A 25 3.84 -17.32 12.87
C LEU A 25 2.81 -18.46 12.79
N ASP A 26 2.48 -19.05 13.93
CA ASP A 26 1.46 -20.09 14.03
C ASP A 26 0.05 -19.50 13.82
N ASN A 27 -0.57 -19.87 12.72
CA ASN A 27 -1.96 -19.61 12.41
C ASN A 27 -2.55 -20.72 11.54
N ALA A 28 -3.83 -20.64 11.21
CA ALA A 28 -4.53 -21.67 10.43
C ALA A 28 -3.89 -21.88 9.04
N VAL A 29 -3.42 -20.81 8.40
CA VAL A 29 -2.79 -20.84 7.08
C VAL A 29 -1.43 -21.50 7.15
N ALA A 30 -0.59 -21.11 8.11
CA ALA A 30 0.72 -21.72 8.33
C ALA A 30 0.61 -23.21 8.65
N ARG A 31 -0.28 -23.59 9.58
CA ARG A 31 -0.53 -25.02 9.90
C ARG A 31 -1.02 -25.83 8.72
N GLY A 32 -1.87 -25.24 7.86
CA GLY A 32 -2.34 -25.90 6.65
C GLY A 32 -1.25 -26.08 5.60
N ALA A 33 -0.44 -25.07 5.37
CA ALA A 33 0.59 -25.03 4.34
C ALA A 33 1.84 -25.89 4.71
N PHE A 34 2.18 -26.00 6.02
CA PHE A 34 3.43 -26.61 6.49
C PHE A 34 3.23 -27.85 7.39
N LYS A 35 2.13 -28.56 7.23
CA LYS A 35 1.69 -29.69 8.08
C LYS A 35 2.74 -30.81 8.23
N ALA A 36 3.63 -31.01 7.25
CA ALA A 36 4.66 -32.03 7.22
C ALA A 36 6.06 -31.45 6.97
N SER A 37 6.24 -30.17 7.22
CA SER A 37 7.46 -29.44 6.92
C SER A 37 8.37 -29.33 8.17
N PRO A 38 9.70 -29.32 7.98
CA PRO A 38 10.64 -29.01 9.05
C PRO A 38 10.71 -27.51 9.40
N THR A 39 9.98 -26.67 8.67
CA THR A 39 9.97 -25.21 8.88
C THR A 39 9.44 -24.89 10.28
N PRO A 40 10.16 -24.10 11.09
CA PRO A 40 9.74 -23.80 12.45
C PRO A 40 8.47 -22.94 12.45
N ILE A 41 7.45 -23.41 13.15
CA ILE A 41 6.21 -22.66 13.41
C ILE A 41 6.29 -22.17 14.85
N TYR A 42 6.28 -20.85 15.04
CA TYR A 42 6.38 -20.19 16.34
C TYR A 42 4.99 -19.84 16.86
N THR A 43 4.75 -20.14 18.11
CA THR A 43 3.56 -19.58 18.79
C THR A 43 3.60 -18.05 18.73
N GLU A 44 2.47 -17.40 18.97
CA GLU A 44 2.42 -15.94 19.01
C GLU A 44 3.42 -15.37 20.04
N SER A 45 3.49 -15.97 21.23
CA SER A 45 4.46 -15.56 22.25
C SER A 45 5.91 -15.71 21.80
N ASP A 46 6.26 -16.86 21.21
CA ASP A 46 7.63 -17.11 20.74
C ASP A 46 8.01 -16.17 19.60
N PHE A 47 7.05 -15.88 18.71
CA PHE A 47 7.26 -14.96 17.57
C PHE A 47 7.53 -13.53 18.06
N VAL A 48 6.70 -13.04 18.99
CA VAL A 48 6.86 -11.70 19.60
C VAL A 48 8.16 -11.61 20.39
N GLU A 49 8.51 -12.65 21.17
CA GLU A 49 9.78 -12.70 21.91
C GLU A 49 10.98 -12.65 20.95
N ALA A 50 10.97 -13.45 19.88
CA ALA A 50 12.03 -13.48 18.89
C ALA A 50 12.18 -12.13 18.17
N TYR A 51 11.07 -11.48 17.82
CA TYR A 51 11.08 -10.14 17.24
C TYR A 51 11.64 -9.10 18.21
N ASN A 52 11.21 -9.11 19.47
CA ASN A 52 11.69 -8.16 20.47
C ASN A 52 13.18 -8.33 20.82
N LYS A 53 13.71 -9.55 20.67
CA LYS A 53 15.13 -9.84 20.88
C LYS A 53 16.01 -9.25 19.79
N ASP A 54 15.50 -9.20 18.55
CA ASP A 54 16.20 -8.57 17.43
C ASP A 54 15.17 -7.90 16.50
N ARG A 55 14.93 -6.62 16.73
CA ARG A 55 13.98 -5.80 15.96
C ARG A 55 14.50 -5.36 14.60
N THR A 56 15.76 -5.66 14.28
CA THR A 56 16.34 -5.38 12.97
C THR A 56 16.03 -6.47 11.94
N GLN A 57 15.61 -7.65 12.40
CA GLN A 57 15.27 -8.72 11.48
C GLN A 57 14.00 -8.42 10.67
N PRO A 58 14.01 -8.69 9.36
CA PRO A 58 12.85 -8.43 8.52
C PRO A 58 11.66 -9.32 8.90
N VAL A 59 10.48 -8.72 8.89
CA VAL A 59 9.19 -9.43 8.97
C VAL A 59 8.52 -9.30 7.61
N TYR A 60 8.25 -10.42 6.99
CA TYR A 60 7.58 -10.50 5.69
C TYR A 60 6.18 -11.08 5.85
N SER A 61 5.23 -10.49 5.12
CA SER A 61 3.89 -11.03 4.97
C SER A 61 3.51 -11.16 3.50
N ASN A 62 2.68 -12.16 3.18
CA ASN A 62 2.09 -12.35 1.85
C ASN A 62 0.72 -11.67 1.72
N SER A 63 0.21 -11.02 2.76
CA SER A 63 -1.14 -10.46 2.77
C SER A 63 -1.27 -9.27 3.71
N GLU A 64 -2.01 -8.27 3.28
CA GLU A 64 -2.38 -7.11 4.13
C GLU A 64 -3.26 -7.51 5.32
N ASN A 65 -3.93 -8.66 5.28
CA ASN A 65 -4.72 -9.16 6.40
C ASN A 65 -3.90 -9.40 7.68
N THR A 66 -2.56 -9.37 7.59
CA THR A 66 -1.66 -9.51 8.73
C THR A 66 -1.37 -8.20 9.44
N ILE A 67 -1.73 -7.06 8.84
CA ILE A 67 -1.39 -5.72 9.36
C ILE A 67 -1.96 -5.52 10.76
N ASP A 68 -3.22 -5.90 10.97
CA ASP A 68 -3.85 -5.80 12.29
C ASP A 68 -3.12 -6.63 13.35
N TRP A 69 -2.68 -7.83 12.99
CA TRP A 69 -1.90 -8.66 13.89
C TRP A 69 -0.55 -8.01 14.23
N ILE A 70 0.15 -7.49 13.22
CA ILE A 70 1.43 -6.78 13.38
C ILE A 70 1.25 -5.58 14.31
N ASP A 71 0.23 -4.78 14.07
CA ASP A 71 -0.05 -3.56 14.82
C ASP A 71 -0.37 -3.84 16.29
N ASN A 72 -1.14 -4.90 16.55
CA ASN A 72 -1.55 -5.26 17.90
C ASN A 72 -0.46 -5.99 18.72
N ASN A 73 0.47 -6.69 18.07
CA ASN A 73 1.42 -7.57 18.75
C ASN A 73 2.87 -7.07 18.68
N LEU A 74 3.23 -6.25 17.69
CA LEU A 74 4.58 -5.72 17.52
C LEU A 74 4.63 -4.20 17.80
N ASP A 75 3.67 -3.66 18.53
CA ASP A 75 3.42 -2.22 18.76
C ASP A 75 4.64 -1.44 19.30
N SER A 76 5.54 -2.09 19.99
CA SER A 76 6.76 -1.45 20.52
C SER A 76 7.85 -1.22 19.45
N GLY A 77 7.59 -1.55 18.18
CA GLY A 77 8.57 -1.52 17.09
C GLY A 77 8.36 -0.38 16.10
N ASP A 78 9.38 -0.17 15.28
CA ASP A 78 9.38 0.79 14.17
C ASP A 78 8.50 0.31 13.00
N LEU A 79 8.36 -1.02 12.85
CA LEU A 79 7.59 -1.65 11.77
C LEU A 79 6.10 -1.22 11.75
N PRO A 80 5.33 -1.32 12.86
CA PRO A 80 3.93 -0.86 12.85
C PRO A 80 3.79 0.63 12.52
N ARG A 81 4.68 1.48 13.04
CA ARG A 81 4.69 2.91 12.73
C ARG A 81 4.85 3.18 11.23
N LYS A 82 5.78 2.47 10.57
CA LYS A 82 6.03 2.59 9.14
C LYS A 82 4.85 2.06 8.31
N ILE A 83 4.24 0.97 8.74
CA ILE A 83 3.03 0.44 8.10
C ILE A 83 1.92 1.48 8.16
N ARG A 84 1.62 2.03 9.32
CA ARG A 84 0.58 3.07 9.49
C ARG A 84 0.87 4.30 8.63
N LEU A 85 2.13 4.74 8.56
CA LEU A 85 2.54 5.89 7.75
C LEU A 85 2.16 5.73 6.27
N PHE A 86 2.37 4.55 5.69
CA PHE A 86 2.07 4.31 4.29
C PHE A 86 0.62 3.91 4.04
N LYS A 87 -0.05 3.30 5.01
CA LYS A 87 -1.48 2.97 4.88
C LYS A 87 -2.37 4.20 4.98
N ASP A 88 -1.97 5.23 5.71
CA ASP A 88 -2.66 6.50 5.77
C ASP A 88 -2.17 7.45 4.65
N LYS A 89 -3.01 7.62 3.62
CA LYS A 89 -2.69 8.47 2.46
C LYS A 89 -2.41 9.92 2.85
N GLY A 90 -3.08 10.42 3.89
CA GLY A 90 -2.82 11.77 4.42
C GLY A 90 -1.43 11.89 5.04
N ALA A 91 -1.07 10.95 5.91
CA ALA A 91 0.25 10.90 6.53
C ALA A 91 1.36 10.71 5.48
N PHE A 92 1.11 9.89 4.45
CA PHE A 92 2.05 9.75 3.34
C PHE A 92 2.23 11.07 2.55
N ARG A 93 1.15 11.80 2.25
CA ARG A 93 1.25 13.10 1.58
C ARG A 93 2.03 14.11 2.42
N ASP A 94 1.85 14.11 3.73
CA ASP A 94 2.63 14.95 4.65
C ASP A 94 4.13 14.61 4.60
N LEU A 95 4.50 13.33 4.52
CA LEU A 95 5.88 12.86 4.39
C LEU A 95 6.57 13.38 3.13
N VAL A 96 5.86 13.39 2.01
CA VAL A 96 6.42 13.75 0.69
C VAL A 96 6.08 15.18 0.25
N ARG A 97 5.48 15.99 1.11
CA ARG A 97 5.02 17.35 0.78
C ARG A 97 6.10 18.21 0.13
N ASP A 98 7.32 18.17 0.64
CA ASP A 98 8.43 18.98 0.10
C ASP A 98 8.94 18.48 -1.25
N MET A 99 8.62 17.22 -1.62
CA MET A 99 8.93 16.68 -2.95
C MET A 99 7.92 17.18 -4.00
N TYR A 100 6.72 17.52 -3.53
CA TYR A 100 5.59 17.94 -4.38
C TYR A 100 4.92 19.21 -3.80
N PRO A 101 5.63 20.36 -3.77
CA PRO A 101 5.16 21.57 -3.07
C PRO A 101 3.87 22.15 -3.63
N ASP A 102 3.62 21.93 -4.93
CA ASP A 102 2.44 22.44 -5.64
C ASP A 102 1.31 21.42 -5.72
N PHE A 103 1.51 20.19 -5.24
CA PHE A 103 0.49 19.13 -5.27
C PHE A 103 -0.59 19.39 -4.24
N PHE A 104 -1.83 19.53 -4.72
CA PHE A 104 -2.96 19.74 -3.85
C PHE A 104 -3.43 18.45 -3.20
N TYR A 105 -3.54 18.45 -1.88
CA TYR A 105 -4.30 17.46 -1.13
C TYR A 105 -4.91 18.10 0.13
N ARG A 106 -6.02 17.53 0.58
CA ARG A 106 -6.73 17.95 1.78
C ARG A 106 -7.40 16.76 2.44
N THR A 107 -7.07 16.51 3.71
CA THR A 107 -7.80 15.53 4.52
C THR A 107 -9.06 16.15 5.10
N VAL A 108 -10.12 15.36 5.17
CA VAL A 108 -11.44 15.81 5.61
C VAL A 108 -12.23 14.67 6.23
N LYS A 109 -13.03 14.96 7.24
CA LYS A 109 -13.96 13.97 7.79
C LYS A 109 -15.16 13.77 6.86
N LEU A 110 -15.66 12.54 6.76
CA LEU A 110 -16.83 12.18 5.97
C LEU A 110 -18.02 13.13 6.24
N GLU A 111 -18.29 13.42 7.52
CA GLU A 111 -19.39 14.32 7.94
C GLU A 111 -19.25 15.76 7.45
N LYS A 112 -18.03 16.18 7.04
CA LYS A 112 -17.73 17.53 6.57
C LYS A 112 -17.63 17.67 5.06
N LEU A 113 -17.75 16.59 4.31
CA LEU A 113 -17.67 16.63 2.84
C LEU A 113 -18.70 17.60 2.23
N ASP A 114 -19.96 17.62 2.76
CA ASP A 114 -21.00 18.54 2.26
C ASP A 114 -20.66 20.03 2.48
N SER A 115 -19.81 20.34 3.44
CA SER A 115 -19.45 21.72 3.75
C SER A 115 -18.31 22.27 2.88
N ILE A 116 -17.74 21.44 2.00
CA ILE A 116 -16.65 21.85 1.11
C ILE A 116 -17.22 22.60 -0.09
N ASN A 117 -16.66 23.75 -0.38
CA ASN A 117 -16.94 24.49 -1.61
C ASN A 117 -16.14 23.87 -2.77
N ALA A 118 -16.81 23.16 -3.67
CA ALA A 118 -16.18 22.53 -4.83
C ALA A 118 -15.48 23.54 -5.76
N GLY A 119 -15.88 24.80 -5.75
CA GLY A 119 -15.23 25.86 -6.54
C GLY A 119 -13.81 26.21 -6.06
N GLU A 120 -13.38 25.72 -4.90
CA GLU A 120 -12.03 25.91 -4.35
C GLU A 120 -11.12 24.71 -4.58
N LEU A 121 -11.63 23.64 -5.23
CA LEU A 121 -10.87 22.43 -5.48
C LEU A 121 -10.26 22.43 -6.89
N PRO A 122 -9.09 21.79 -7.07
CA PRO A 122 -8.48 21.59 -8.39
C PRO A 122 -9.21 20.48 -9.14
N ILE A 123 -10.30 20.81 -9.80
CA ILE A 123 -11.07 19.83 -10.59
C ILE A 123 -10.45 19.68 -11.99
N PRO A 124 -10.22 18.44 -12.46
CA PRO A 124 -10.62 17.15 -11.84
C PRO A 124 -9.83 16.80 -10.58
N CYS A 125 -10.51 16.14 -9.61
CA CYS A 125 -9.89 15.68 -8.39
C CYS A 125 -10.39 14.28 -8.00
N VAL A 126 -9.66 13.61 -7.13
CA VAL A 126 -10.01 12.30 -6.58
C VAL A 126 -10.37 12.45 -5.10
N ILE A 127 -11.47 11.82 -4.69
CA ILE A 127 -11.84 11.66 -3.28
C ILE A 127 -11.68 10.17 -2.94
N LYS A 128 -10.96 9.87 -1.88
CA LYS A 128 -10.77 8.49 -1.43
C LYS A 128 -10.60 8.40 0.09
N PRO A 129 -10.89 7.24 0.73
CA PRO A 129 -10.59 7.05 2.14
C PRO A 129 -9.08 7.23 2.42
N CYS A 130 -8.72 7.86 3.54
CA CYS A 130 -7.31 7.96 3.97
C CYS A 130 -6.72 6.57 4.17
N VAL A 131 -7.47 5.66 4.79
CA VAL A 131 -7.11 4.25 4.95
C VAL A 131 -8.18 3.41 4.26
N GLY A 132 -7.79 2.69 3.22
CA GLY A 132 -8.71 1.88 2.41
C GLY A 132 -7.99 0.84 1.58
N PHE A 133 -8.75 -0.06 0.96
CA PHE A 133 -8.28 -1.14 0.10
C PHE A 133 -9.27 -1.36 -1.06
N PHE A 134 -8.80 -2.01 -2.14
CA PHE A 134 -9.59 -2.40 -3.31
C PHE A 134 -10.40 -1.28 -3.97
N SER A 135 -9.86 -0.07 -4.03
CA SER A 135 -10.53 1.09 -4.64
C SER A 135 -11.92 1.41 -4.08
N LEU A 136 -12.30 0.86 -2.91
CA LEU A 136 -13.58 1.15 -2.26
C LEU A 136 -13.63 2.61 -1.81
N GLY A 137 -14.70 3.30 -2.19
CA GLY A 137 -14.90 4.71 -1.87
C GLY A 137 -14.01 5.68 -2.64
N VAL A 138 -13.37 5.24 -3.74
CA VAL A 138 -12.58 6.11 -4.63
C VAL A 138 -13.50 6.68 -5.71
N HIS A 139 -13.62 7.99 -5.73
CA HIS A 139 -14.45 8.71 -6.70
C HIS A 139 -13.65 9.80 -7.39
N MET A 140 -13.71 9.82 -8.71
CA MET A 140 -13.22 10.92 -9.52
C MET A 140 -14.31 11.98 -9.66
N VAL A 141 -13.96 13.24 -9.47
CA VAL A 141 -14.84 14.39 -9.66
C VAL A 141 -14.33 15.21 -10.84
N GLU A 142 -15.00 15.11 -11.95
CA GLU A 142 -14.59 15.77 -13.20
C GLU A 142 -15.12 17.19 -13.37
N SER A 143 -16.14 17.58 -12.58
CA SER A 143 -16.76 18.90 -12.65
C SER A 143 -17.31 19.33 -11.30
N ILE A 144 -17.44 20.66 -11.10
CA ILE A 144 -18.07 21.23 -9.89
C ILE A 144 -19.50 20.69 -9.74
N ALA A 145 -20.23 20.53 -10.85
CA ALA A 145 -21.60 20.01 -10.82
C ALA A 145 -21.70 18.54 -10.34
N GLY A 146 -20.67 17.72 -10.62
CA GLY A 146 -20.58 16.32 -10.17
C GLY A 146 -20.21 16.14 -8.69
N TRP A 147 -19.79 17.21 -8.00
CA TRP A 147 -19.33 17.13 -6.61
C TRP A 147 -20.36 16.50 -5.67
N GLN A 148 -21.59 17.01 -5.69
CA GLN A 148 -22.62 16.53 -4.77
C GLN A 148 -23.04 15.09 -5.06
N GLU A 149 -23.02 14.67 -6.32
CA GLU A 149 -23.30 13.30 -6.73
C GLU A 149 -22.22 12.35 -6.18
N ALA A 150 -20.95 12.70 -6.31
CA ALA A 150 -19.82 11.93 -5.77
C ALA A 150 -19.91 11.77 -4.24
N ILE A 151 -20.23 12.85 -3.51
CA ILE A 151 -20.40 12.78 -2.04
C ILE A 151 -21.56 11.86 -1.67
N ASN A 152 -22.69 11.93 -2.37
CA ASN A 152 -23.83 11.08 -2.09
C ASN A 152 -23.50 9.60 -2.37
N ALA A 153 -22.76 9.33 -3.44
CA ALA A 153 -22.28 7.98 -3.75
C ALA A 153 -21.35 7.44 -2.65
N ILE A 154 -20.36 8.23 -2.22
CA ILE A 154 -19.46 7.88 -1.12
C ILE A 154 -20.23 7.54 0.16
N LYS A 155 -21.19 8.38 0.55
CA LYS A 155 -21.99 8.14 1.77
C LYS A 155 -22.81 6.86 1.68
N ASN A 156 -23.41 6.60 0.54
CA ASN A 156 -24.18 5.37 0.32
C ASN A 156 -23.28 4.12 0.37
N GLU A 157 -22.09 4.19 -0.24
CA GLU A 157 -21.13 3.10 -0.18
C GLU A 157 -20.63 2.86 1.26
N VAL A 158 -20.30 3.92 1.98
CA VAL A 158 -19.86 3.81 3.39
C VAL A 158 -20.94 3.15 4.25
N GLU A 159 -22.20 3.51 4.09
CA GLU A 159 -23.31 2.88 4.83
C GLU A 159 -23.46 1.40 4.48
N GLN A 160 -23.32 1.02 3.22
CA GLN A 160 -23.35 -0.38 2.79
C GLN A 160 -22.17 -1.17 3.37
N ILE A 161 -20.96 -0.61 3.31
CA ILE A 161 -19.75 -1.25 3.79
C ILE A 161 -19.78 -1.43 5.33
N LYS A 162 -20.27 -0.45 6.07
CA LYS A 162 -20.46 -0.55 7.54
C LYS A 162 -21.36 -1.71 7.94
N THR A 163 -22.32 -2.10 7.10
CA THR A 163 -23.17 -3.26 7.35
C THR A 163 -22.50 -4.60 7.06
N MET A 164 -21.47 -4.63 6.23
CA MET A 164 -20.80 -5.85 5.76
C MET A 164 -19.52 -6.19 6.55
N TYR A 165 -18.85 -5.18 7.12
CA TYR A 165 -17.56 -5.35 7.79
C TYR A 165 -17.57 -4.77 9.22
N PRO A 166 -16.89 -5.41 10.17
CA PRO A 166 -16.71 -4.86 11.51
C PRO A 166 -15.97 -3.51 11.45
N ALA A 167 -16.35 -2.58 12.32
CA ALA A 167 -15.78 -1.22 12.39
C ALA A 167 -14.24 -1.16 12.60
N LYS A 168 -13.63 -2.27 13.03
CA LYS A 168 -12.17 -2.38 13.21
C LYS A 168 -11.38 -2.55 11.91
N VAL A 169 -12.05 -2.88 10.81
CA VAL A 169 -11.39 -3.25 9.53
C VAL A 169 -11.31 -2.08 8.56
N LEU A 170 -12.12 -1.03 8.76
CA LEU A 170 -12.25 0.10 7.83
C LEU A 170 -12.39 1.40 8.63
N GLU A 171 -11.40 2.28 8.52
CA GLU A 171 -11.50 3.64 9.01
C GLU A 171 -12.09 4.53 7.90
N LEU A 172 -13.42 4.53 7.78
CA LEU A 172 -14.16 5.30 6.78
C LEU A 172 -14.59 6.70 7.29
N ASP A 173 -13.99 7.16 8.37
CA ASP A 173 -14.31 8.48 8.92
C ASP A 173 -13.50 9.61 8.29
N ASN A 174 -12.30 9.29 7.75
CA ASN A 174 -11.39 10.25 7.14
C ASN A 174 -11.20 9.99 5.66
N PHE A 175 -11.34 11.03 4.86
CA PHE A 175 -11.14 11.03 3.42
C PHE A 175 -10.01 12.01 3.05
N ILE A 176 -9.40 11.77 1.92
CA ILE A 176 -8.48 12.70 1.29
C ILE A 176 -9.02 13.11 -0.08
N ILE A 177 -8.92 14.41 -0.37
CA ILE A 177 -9.20 14.98 -1.69
C ILE A 177 -7.86 15.35 -2.27
N GLU A 178 -7.57 14.88 -3.48
CA GLU A 178 -6.30 15.11 -4.16
C GLU A 178 -6.54 15.57 -5.59
N GLU A 179 -5.66 16.42 -6.11
CA GLU A 179 -5.66 16.66 -7.55
C GLU A 179 -5.33 15.37 -8.32
N CYS A 180 -5.82 15.25 -9.54
CA CYS A 180 -5.53 14.10 -10.38
C CYS A 180 -4.07 14.10 -10.82
N ILE A 181 -3.38 12.99 -10.63
CA ILE A 181 -2.05 12.78 -11.16
C ILE A 181 -2.20 12.24 -12.59
N GLU A 182 -1.69 12.99 -13.57
CA GLU A 182 -1.73 12.60 -14.97
C GLU A 182 -0.54 11.72 -15.35
N GLY A 183 -0.68 10.98 -16.45
CA GLY A 183 0.41 10.23 -17.09
C GLY A 183 0.23 8.72 -17.10
N GLU A 184 1.24 8.01 -17.58
CA GLU A 184 1.30 6.56 -17.61
C GLU A 184 1.52 6.02 -16.19
N GLU A 185 0.77 4.99 -15.81
CA GLU A 185 0.81 4.39 -14.48
C GLU A 185 1.71 3.17 -14.44
N PHE A 186 2.50 3.10 -13.38
CA PHE A 186 3.42 2.01 -13.10
C PHE A 186 3.26 1.53 -11.66
N ALA A 187 3.36 0.21 -11.50
CA ALA A 187 3.54 -0.42 -10.21
C ALA A 187 4.99 -0.89 -10.07
N VAL A 188 5.64 -0.57 -8.96
CA VAL A 188 7.02 -0.97 -8.70
C VAL A 188 7.09 -1.79 -7.43
N ASP A 189 7.50 -3.04 -7.57
CA ASP A 189 7.84 -3.90 -6.43
C ASP A 189 9.28 -3.66 -6.03
N ALA A 190 9.50 -3.32 -4.77
CA ALA A 190 10.83 -3.05 -4.25
C ALA A 190 10.96 -3.44 -2.78
N TYR A 191 12.18 -3.51 -2.28
CA TYR A 191 12.44 -3.58 -0.85
C TYR A 191 13.64 -2.70 -0.49
N PHE A 192 13.67 -2.24 0.75
CA PHE A 192 14.84 -1.58 1.32
C PHE A 192 15.69 -2.60 2.07
N ASP A 193 16.97 -2.66 1.76
CA ASP A 193 17.92 -3.55 2.42
C ASP A 193 18.22 -3.12 3.89
N ALA A 194 19.16 -3.80 4.56
CA ALA A 194 19.52 -3.50 5.93
C ALA A 194 20.19 -2.14 6.09
N GLU A 195 20.83 -1.63 5.04
CA GLU A 195 21.47 -0.32 4.97
C GLU A 195 20.49 0.79 4.62
N GLY A 196 19.32 0.44 4.07
CA GLY A 196 18.27 1.36 3.63
C GLY A 196 18.36 1.73 2.14
N ASN A 197 19.09 0.93 1.35
CA ASN A 197 19.16 1.12 -0.08
C ASN A 197 17.93 0.44 -0.73
N PRO A 198 17.23 1.12 -1.64
CA PRO A 198 16.14 0.49 -2.37
C PRO A 198 16.66 -0.50 -3.42
N VAL A 199 16.03 -1.66 -3.49
CA VAL A 199 16.28 -2.70 -4.49
C VAL A 199 14.99 -2.91 -5.25
N ILE A 200 14.93 -2.51 -6.51
CA ILE A 200 13.78 -2.72 -7.39
C ILE A 200 13.78 -4.17 -7.84
N LEU A 201 12.65 -4.85 -7.62
CA LEU A 201 12.44 -6.24 -8.02
C LEU A 201 11.76 -6.32 -9.39
N ASN A 202 10.80 -5.40 -9.65
CA ASN A 202 10.09 -5.33 -10.90
C ASN A 202 9.50 -3.93 -11.13
N ILE A 203 9.32 -3.60 -12.42
CA ILE A 203 8.59 -2.41 -12.88
C ILE A 203 7.51 -2.90 -13.84
N LEU A 204 6.28 -2.60 -13.53
CA LEU A 204 5.09 -3.08 -14.21
C LEU A 204 4.30 -1.88 -14.76
N GLY A 205 4.14 -1.76 -16.06
CA GLY A 205 3.25 -0.78 -16.68
C GLY A 205 1.81 -1.23 -16.53
N HIS A 206 0.93 -0.37 -16.05
CA HIS A 206 -0.48 -0.64 -15.90
C HIS A 206 -1.22 -0.37 -17.22
N LEU A 207 -2.03 -1.32 -17.66
CA LEU A 207 -2.85 -1.20 -18.86
C LEU A 207 -4.32 -1.07 -18.47
N PHE A 208 -4.91 0.07 -18.76
CA PHE A 208 -6.34 0.33 -18.59
C PHE A 208 -7.11 0.00 -19.85
N ALA A 209 -8.31 -0.56 -19.72
CA ALA A 209 -9.19 -0.86 -20.84
C ALA A 209 -9.81 0.42 -21.45
N SER A 210 -9.98 1.48 -20.62
CA SER A 210 -10.50 2.80 -20.99
C SER A 210 -10.01 3.86 -20.00
N SER A 211 -10.27 5.14 -20.28
CA SER A 211 -9.98 6.25 -19.35
C SER A 211 -10.74 6.16 -18.01
N ASP A 212 -11.89 5.49 -18.02
CA ASP A 212 -12.75 5.33 -16.85
C ASP A 212 -12.47 4.03 -16.08
N ASP A 213 -11.55 3.21 -16.59
CA ASP A 213 -11.16 1.95 -15.94
C ASP A 213 -10.23 2.25 -14.76
N VAL A 214 -10.68 1.99 -13.57
CA VAL A 214 -9.90 2.06 -12.33
C VAL A 214 -9.53 0.67 -11.80
N SER A 215 -9.71 -0.37 -12.62
CA SER A 215 -9.49 -1.75 -12.22
C SER A 215 -8.03 -2.16 -12.38
N ASP A 216 -7.53 -2.77 -11.35
CA ASP A 216 -6.17 -3.29 -11.21
C ASP A 216 -6.05 -4.70 -11.85
N ARG A 217 -6.19 -4.79 -13.20
CA ARG A 217 -6.38 -6.07 -13.89
C ARG A 217 -5.24 -6.51 -14.80
N CYS A 218 -4.52 -5.57 -15.40
CA CYS A 218 -3.53 -5.93 -16.41
C CYS A 218 -2.25 -5.12 -16.27
N TYR A 219 -1.17 -5.82 -16.01
CA TYR A 219 0.17 -5.27 -15.95
C TYR A 219 1.07 -5.94 -16.95
N ILE A 220 1.97 -5.17 -17.54
CA ILE A 220 3.02 -5.66 -18.44
C ILE A 220 4.39 -5.24 -17.94
N THR A 221 5.38 -6.06 -18.21
CA THR A 221 6.78 -5.72 -17.99
C THR A 221 7.62 -6.15 -19.18
N SER A 222 8.71 -5.45 -19.41
CA SER A 222 9.71 -5.80 -20.43
C SER A 222 11.05 -5.18 -20.05
N THR A 223 12.11 -5.68 -20.64
CA THR A 223 13.45 -5.08 -20.49
C THR A 223 13.46 -3.61 -20.89
N GLU A 224 12.66 -3.22 -21.89
CA GLU A 224 12.54 -1.83 -22.32
C GLU A 224 11.89 -0.94 -21.24
N ILE A 225 10.77 -1.38 -20.66
CA ILE A 225 10.11 -0.68 -19.56
C ILE A 225 11.07 -0.52 -18.37
N ILE A 226 11.73 -1.61 -17.97
CA ILE A 226 12.67 -1.58 -16.86
C ILE A 226 13.80 -0.60 -17.12
N ASN A 227 14.49 -0.72 -18.25
CA ASN A 227 15.63 0.13 -18.58
C ASN A 227 15.26 1.61 -18.71
N LYS A 228 14.05 1.91 -19.21
CA LYS A 228 13.58 3.29 -19.38
C LYS A 228 13.31 3.99 -18.06
N HIS A 229 12.77 3.28 -17.07
CA HIS A 229 12.23 3.88 -15.86
C HIS A 229 13.02 3.57 -14.58
N HIS A 230 14.00 2.64 -14.63
CA HIS A 230 14.74 2.17 -13.46
C HIS A 230 15.38 3.30 -12.66
N ASP A 231 16.12 4.19 -13.30
CA ASP A 231 16.91 5.21 -12.58
C ASP A 231 16.02 6.28 -11.96
N ASP A 232 14.92 6.63 -12.60
CA ASP A 232 13.93 7.58 -12.08
C ASP A 232 13.24 7.00 -10.83
N PHE A 233 12.78 5.74 -10.91
CA PHE A 233 12.14 5.08 -9.76
C PHE A 233 13.13 4.77 -8.65
N GLN A 234 14.37 4.41 -8.98
CA GLN A 234 15.44 4.22 -7.98
C GLN A 234 15.68 5.52 -7.19
N SER A 235 15.73 6.66 -7.86
CA SER A 235 15.92 7.97 -7.24
C SER A 235 14.73 8.35 -6.35
N LEU A 236 13.49 8.12 -6.83
CA LEU A 236 12.27 8.35 -6.07
C LEU A 236 12.24 7.51 -4.80
N LEU A 237 12.51 6.21 -4.92
CA LEU A 237 12.55 5.28 -3.79
C LEU A 237 13.61 5.65 -2.77
N GLN A 238 14.80 6.07 -3.23
CA GLN A 238 15.88 6.52 -2.35
C GLN A 238 15.44 7.70 -1.48
N GLU A 239 14.74 8.67 -2.06
CA GLU A 239 14.27 9.85 -1.33
C GLU A 239 13.15 9.49 -0.33
N ILE A 240 12.18 8.67 -0.74
CA ILE A 240 11.10 8.19 0.15
C ILE A 240 11.70 7.36 1.29
N GLY A 241 12.61 6.43 0.97
CA GLY A 241 13.25 5.57 1.96
C GLY A 241 14.03 6.34 3.01
N LYS A 242 14.73 7.39 2.59
CA LYS A 242 15.46 8.29 3.49
C LYS A 242 14.52 9.04 4.44
N ARG A 243 13.41 9.59 3.93
CA ARG A 243 12.41 10.32 4.71
C ARG A 243 11.69 9.44 5.73
N ALA A 244 11.35 8.22 5.34
CA ALA A 244 10.67 7.24 6.20
C ALA A 244 11.63 6.37 7.00
N GLU A 245 12.96 6.55 6.87
CA GLU A 245 14.00 5.75 7.53
C GLU A 245 13.82 4.24 7.30
N LEU A 246 13.54 3.86 6.03
CA LEU A 246 13.21 2.47 5.69
C LEU A 246 14.46 1.58 5.71
N LYS A 247 14.34 0.43 6.36
CA LYS A 247 15.33 -0.67 6.38
C LYS A 247 14.59 -1.99 6.54
N ASN A 248 15.06 -3.02 5.86
CA ASN A 248 14.44 -4.35 5.87
C ASN A 248 12.93 -4.29 5.62
N PHE A 249 12.51 -3.47 4.62
CA PHE A 249 11.12 -3.11 4.45
C PHE A 249 10.68 -3.28 2.99
N PRO A 250 9.77 -4.22 2.67
CA PRO A 250 9.21 -4.38 1.34
C PRO A 250 8.09 -3.37 1.09
N ILE A 251 7.99 -2.92 -0.15
CA ILE A 251 6.93 -2.02 -0.62
C ILE A 251 6.45 -2.39 -2.01
N HIS A 252 5.20 -2.07 -2.27
CA HIS A 252 4.62 -1.95 -3.59
C HIS A 252 4.17 -0.50 -3.75
N ILE A 253 4.72 0.21 -4.75
CA ILE A 253 4.43 1.62 -4.98
C ILE A 253 3.76 1.80 -6.34
N GLU A 254 2.69 2.60 -6.38
CA GLU A 254 2.01 3.02 -7.59
C GLU A 254 2.40 4.47 -7.92
N VAL A 255 2.88 4.67 -9.14
CA VAL A 255 3.45 5.94 -9.61
C VAL A 255 2.92 6.26 -10.99
N ARG A 256 2.60 7.53 -11.25
CA ARG A 256 2.40 8.01 -12.63
C ARG A 256 3.56 8.87 -13.09
N THR A 257 3.87 8.78 -14.38
CA THR A 257 4.87 9.62 -15.03
C THR A 257 4.29 10.30 -16.25
N ASP A 258 4.54 11.61 -16.39
CA ASP A 258 4.12 12.40 -17.55
C ASP A 258 5.02 12.22 -18.79
N GLY A 259 5.98 11.30 -18.73
CA GLY A 259 6.96 11.06 -19.81
C GLY A 259 8.04 12.13 -19.94
N ARG A 260 8.02 13.19 -19.12
CA ARG A 260 9.03 14.26 -19.07
C ARG A 260 9.96 14.13 -17.85
N GLY A 261 9.77 13.04 -17.08
CA GLY A 261 10.52 12.78 -15.86
C GLY A 261 9.82 13.27 -14.58
N ASN A 262 8.64 13.87 -14.66
CA ASN A 262 7.86 14.17 -13.48
C ASN A 262 7.15 12.89 -13.00
N LEU A 263 7.39 12.55 -11.75
CA LEU A 263 6.81 11.38 -11.08
C LEU A 263 5.80 11.83 -10.03
N GLY A 264 4.61 11.26 -10.08
CA GLY A 264 3.58 11.46 -9.05
C GLY A 264 3.27 10.13 -8.36
N VAL A 265 3.51 10.03 -7.06
CA VAL A 265 3.17 8.82 -6.30
C VAL A 265 1.68 8.80 -6.02
N ILE A 266 1.00 7.70 -6.37
CA ILE A 266 -0.41 7.47 -6.10
C ILE A 266 -0.58 6.95 -4.69
N GLU A 267 0.08 5.82 -4.39
CA GLU A 267 0.08 5.20 -3.05
C GLU A 267 1.26 4.25 -2.85
N ILE A 268 1.49 3.89 -1.61
CA ILE A 268 2.46 2.86 -1.22
C ILE A 268 1.75 1.82 -0.34
N ASN A 269 1.86 0.56 -0.73
CA ASN A 269 1.38 -0.58 0.03
C ASN A 269 2.57 -1.23 0.76
N PRO A 270 2.64 -1.15 2.11
CA PRO A 270 3.72 -1.69 2.90
C PRO A 270 3.58 -3.20 3.11
N CYS A 271 4.69 -3.88 3.29
CA CYS A 271 4.77 -5.29 3.70
C CYS A 271 4.25 -6.35 2.72
N VAL A 272 3.71 -5.95 1.57
CA VAL A 272 3.19 -6.88 0.57
C VAL A 272 3.89 -6.59 -0.74
N LEU A 273 4.74 -7.50 -1.16
CA LEU A 273 5.09 -7.58 -2.57
C LEU A 273 3.89 -8.28 -3.23
N ARG A 274 3.17 -7.60 -4.10
CA ARG A 274 2.24 -8.27 -4.99
C ARG A 274 3.06 -9.13 -5.94
N ALA A 275 3.50 -10.30 -5.46
CA ALA A 275 4.03 -11.31 -6.37
C ALA A 275 2.94 -11.56 -7.38
N GLY A 276 3.15 -11.06 -8.57
CA GLY A 276 2.28 -11.33 -9.70
C GLY A 276 2.02 -12.83 -9.76
N VAL A 277 0.78 -13.18 -9.89
CA VAL A 277 0.33 -14.54 -10.15
C VAL A 277 0.92 -15.00 -11.46
#